data_332cf32a7185f15f1ed734653bbaad9e
#
_entry.id   332cf32a7185f15f1ed734653bbaad9e
#
_cell.length_a   1.000
_cell.length_b   1.000
_cell.length_c   1.000
_cell.angle_alpha   90.00
_cell.angle_beta   90.00
_cell.angle_gamma   90.00
#
_symmetry.space_group_name_H-M   'P 1'
#
loop_
_entity.id
_entity.type
_entity.pdbx_description
1 polymer ?
#
loop_
_entity_poly.entity_id
_entity_poly.type
_entity_poly.pdbx_seq_one_letter_code
_entity_poly.pdbx_strand_id
1 'polypeptide(L)'
;RIDKVEHEFSVISGVVEDVTEIILNLKQVRFKKQIEDSEAEVVSISVSGKDQLTAGDFQKFISGYQVLNPDLVICNMDAKVSINMEITIEKGRGYVPAEENKKSGTPLGTIAIDSIFTPIKNVKYSIENFRVEQKTDYEKLIFEISSDGSIHPKDALTEAAKVLIHHFMLFSDERITLEADEIAQTETYDEESLHMRQLLKTKLVDMDLSVRALNCL
;
A
#
# COMPACT_ATOMS: atom_id res chain seq x y z
N ARG A 1 -7.98 -8.99 19.29
CA ARG A 1 -8.25 -9.68 20.53
C ARG A 1 -7.05 -9.58 21.46
N ILE A 2 -7.26 -9.29 22.75
CA ILE A 2 -6.21 -9.26 23.78
C ILE A 2 -6.62 -10.27 24.86
N ASP A 3 -5.68 -11.08 25.33
CA ASP A 3 -5.97 -12.05 26.38
C ASP A 3 -6.41 -11.37 27.68
N LYS A 4 -7.43 -11.94 28.34
CA LYS A 4 -8.03 -11.43 29.58
C LYS A 4 -8.75 -10.08 29.43
N VAL A 5 -9.03 -9.65 28.22
CA VAL A 5 -9.79 -8.43 27.91
C VAL A 5 -11.12 -8.84 27.27
N GLU A 6 -12.23 -8.39 27.83
CA GLU A 6 -13.57 -8.70 27.34
C GLU A 6 -14.17 -7.57 26.51
N HIS A 7 -13.78 -6.32 26.79
CA HIS A 7 -14.28 -5.13 26.11
C HIS A 7 -13.24 -4.00 26.16
N GLU A 8 -13.47 -2.97 25.36
CA GLU A 8 -12.54 -1.83 25.18
C GLU A 8 -12.28 -1.00 26.45
N PHE A 9 -13.16 -1.05 27.42
CA PHE A 9 -13.01 -0.31 28.69
C PHE A 9 -12.34 -1.14 29.80
N SER A 10 -11.73 -2.26 29.45
CA SER A 10 -11.00 -3.10 30.40
C SER A 10 -9.64 -2.48 30.74
N VAL A 11 -9.09 -2.88 31.90
CA VAL A 11 -7.74 -2.52 32.32
C VAL A 11 -6.91 -3.78 32.43
N ILE A 12 -5.68 -3.74 31.99
CA ILE A 12 -4.74 -4.87 32.05
C ILE A 12 -3.83 -4.65 33.26
N SER A 13 -3.82 -5.59 34.19
CA SER A 13 -2.98 -5.49 35.40
C SER A 13 -1.50 -5.43 35.06
N GLY A 14 -0.80 -4.37 35.50
CA GLY A 14 0.61 -4.14 35.25
C GLY A 14 0.93 -3.51 33.89
N VAL A 15 -0.08 -2.96 33.23
CA VAL A 15 0.05 -2.05 32.06
C VAL A 15 -0.44 -0.68 32.50
N VAL A 16 0.25 0.36 32.05
CA VAL A 16 -0.06 1.76 32.44
C VAL A 16 -1.28 2.27 31.69
N GLU A 17 -1.34 2.01 30.40
CA GLU A 17 -2.43 2.43 29.52
C GLU A 17 -3.64 1.50 29.64
N ASP A 18 -4.82 2.05 29.54
CA ASP A 18 -6.04 1.26 29.38
C ASP A 18 -6.17 0.66 27.98
N VAL A 19 -7.13 -0.25 27.80
CA VAL A 19 -7.34 -0.92 26.51
C VAL A 19 -7.75 0.09 25.43
N THR A 20 -8.47 1.16 25.78
CA THR A 20 -8.87 2.21 24.84
C THR A 20 -7.64 2.95 24.30
N GLU A 21 -6.70 3.31 25.17
CA GLU A 21 -5.45 3.97 24.78
C GLU A 21 -4.58 3.04 23.92
N ILE A 22 -4.48 1.76 24.30
CA ILE A 22 -3.78 0.74 23.49
C ILE A 22 -4.40 0.66 22.08
N ILE A 23 -5.72 0.66 21.95
CA ILE A 23 -6.41 0.64 20.66
C ILE A 23 -6.10 1.91 19.84
N LEU A 24 -6.11 3.08 20.47
CA LEU A 24 -5.78 4.34 19.82
C LEU A 24 -4.33 4.35 19.31
N ASN A 25 -3.40 3.80 20.07
CA ASN A 25 -2.01 3.67 19.64
C ASN A 25 -1.85 2.63 18.51
N LEU A 26 -2.58 1.50 18.59
CA LEU A 26 -2.59 0.50 17.51
C LEU A 26 -3.10 1.06 16.18
N LYS A 27 -4.10 1.93 16.20
CA LYS A 27 -4.61 2.62 14.99
C LYS A 27 -3.56 3.51 14.31
N GLN A 28 -2.54 3.95 15.03
CA GLN A 28 -1.45 4.75 14.49
C GLN A 28 -0.35 3.93 13.84
N VAL A 29 -0.31 2.61 14.04
CA VAL A 29 0.68 1.73 13.40
C VAL A 29 0.43 1.71 11.89
N ARG A 30 1.50 1.87 11.12
CA ARG A 30 1.45 1.87 9.66
C ARG A 30 2.17 0.66 9.11
N PHE A 31 1.47 -0.06 8.24
CA PHE A 31 1.96 -1.26 7.60
C PHE A 31 2.11 -1.04 6.09
N LYS A 32 3.19 -1.57 5.54
CA LYS A 32 3.39 -1.66 4.09
C LYS A 32 3.37 -3.12 3.68
N LYS A 33 2.51 -3.46 2.73
CA LYS A 33 2.45 -4.82 2.19
C LYS A 33 3.73 -5.12 1.40
N GLN A 34 4.33 -6.29 1.63
CA GLN A 34 5.54 -6.75 0.94
C GLN A 34 5.23 -7.82 -0.10
N ILE A 35 4.23 -8.66 0.14
CA ILE A 35 3.86 -9.79 -0.72
C ILE A 35 2.51 -9.47 -1.36
N GLU A 36 2.45 -9.31 -2.68
CA GLU A 36 1.25 -8.85 -3.39
C GLU A 36 0.05 -9.79 -3.24
N ASP A 37 0.26 -11.09 -3.26
CA ASP A 37 -0.79 -12.12 -3.23
C ASP A 37 -1.21 -12.56 -1.82
N SER A 38 -0.67 -11.94 -0.74
CA SER A 38 -1.08 -12.31 0.60
C SER A 38 -2.48 -11.76 0.89
N GLU A 39 -3.35 -12.61 1.39
CA GLU A 39 -4.64 -12.25 1.98
C GLU A 39 -4.45 -11.55 3.35
N ALA A 40 -5.53 -11.40 4.11
CA ALA A 40 -5.45 -10.92 5.49
C ALA A 40 -4.53 -11.84 6.32
N GLU A 41 -3.61 -11.25 7.07
CA GLU A 41 -2.70 -11.98 7.97
C GLU A 41 -3.19 -11.85 9.41
N VAL A 42 -3.46 -13.00 10.05
CA VAL A 42 -3.78 -13.08 11.47
C VAL A 42 -2.51 -13.38 12.23
N VAL A 43 -2.11 -12.47 13.11
CA VAL A 43 -0.83 -12.53 13.81
C VAL A 43 -1.06 -12.63 15.31
N SER A 44 -0.51 -13.67 15.91
CA SER A 44 -0.48 -13.83 17.37
C SER A 44 0.82 -13.27 17.93
N ILE A 45 0.72 -12.23 18.72
CA ILE A 45 1.83 -11.50 19.31
C ILE A 45 1.90 -11.84 20.80
N SER A 46 3.04 -12.31 21.25
CA SER A 46 3.33 -12.56 22.67
C SER A 46 4.60 -11.83 23.06
N VAL A 47 4.47 -10.86 23.96
CA VAL A 47 5.59 -10.04 24.44
C VAL A 47 5.67 -10.12 25.96
N SER A 48 6.86 -10.39 26.48
CA SER A 48 7.18 -10.46 27.89
C SER A 48 8.60 -9.97 28.17
N GLY A 49 8.87 -9.56 29.40
CA GLY A 49 10.21 -9.16 29.84
C GLY A 49 10.66 -7.81 29.30
N LYS A 50 9.74 -6.92 28.95
CA LYS A 50 10.02 -5.56 28.46
C LYS A 50 9.22 -4.54 29.27
N ASP A 51 9.75 -3.32 29.36
CA ASP A 51 9.08 -2.19 30.01
C ASP A 51 8.13 -1.46 29.05
N GLN A 52 8.29 -1.68 27.73
CA GLN A 52 7.49 -1.07 26.67
C GLN A 52 7.21 -2.06 25.55
N LEU A 53 5.98 -2.01 25.04
CA LEU A 53 5.58 -2.66 23.79
C LEU A 53 5.62 -1.61 22.67
N THR A 54 6.40 -1.85 21.63
CA THR A 54 6.53 -0.96 20.48
C THR A 54 5.98 -1.62 19.21
N ALA A 55 5.60 -0.80 18.22
CA ALA A 55 5.16 -1.30 16.91
C ALA A 55 6.25 -2.16 16.22
N GLY A 56 7.53 -1.88 16.49
CA GLY A 56 8.66 -2.67 15.99
C GLY A 56 8.68 -4.11 16.50
N ASP A 57 8.10 -4.38 17.67
CA ASP A 57 8.01 -5.74 18.19
C ASP A 57 7.08 -6.62 17.35
N PHE A 58 6.09 -6.03 16.69
CA PHE A 58 5.18 -6.75 15.79
C PHE A 58 5.89 -7.32 14.56
N GLN A 59 6.95 -6.65 14.08
CA GLN A 59 7.71 -7.09 12.90
C GLN A 59 8.28 -8.51 13.04
N LYS A 60 8.52 -8.97 14.26
CA LYS A 60 9.04 -10.32 14.52
C LYS A 60 8.02 -11.43 14.26
N PHE A 61 6.74 -11.08 14.26
CA PHE A 61 5.62 -12.01 14.12
C PHE A 61 4.90 -11.90 12.77
N ILE A 62 5.20 -10.83 12.02
CA ILE A 62 4.56 -10.49 10.73
C ILE A 62 5.50 -10.86 9.59
N SER A 63 5.00 -11.55 8.58
CA SER A 63 5.77 -11.95 7.41
C SER A 63 5.35 -11.22 6.12
N GLY A 64 4.07 -10.94 5.94
CA GLY A 64 3.52 -10.33 4.72
C GLY A 64 3.58 -8.81 4.70
N TYR A 65 3.85 -8.17 5.83
CA TYR A 65 3.84 -6.72 5.98
C TYR A 65 5.08 -6.21 6.69
N GLN A 66 5.44 -4.98 6.41
CA GLN A 66 6.51 -4.23 7.08
C GLN A 66 5.91 -3.11 7.91
N VAL A 67 6.37 -2.97 9.16
CA VAL A 67 6.02 -1.84 10.03
C VAL A 67 6.84 -0.62 9.62
N LEU A 68 6.18 0.50 9.33
CA LEU A 68 6.84 1.73 8.87
C LEU A 68 7.25 2.67 10.02
N ASN A 69 6.60 2.55 11.17
CA ASN A 69 6.85 3.37 12.36
C ASN A 69 7.19 2.49 13.58
N PRO A 70 8.33 1.79 13.58
CA PRO A 70 8.69 0.82 14.60
C PRO A 70 8.87 1.44 16.01
N ASP A 71 9.20 2.72 16.08
CA ASP A 71 9.46 3.43 17.36
C ASP A 71 8.18 3.86 18.09
N LEU A 72 7.01 3.64 17.47
CA LEU A 72 5.73 3.97 18.11
C LEU A 72 5.50 3.10 19.32
N VAL A 73 5.36 3.71 20.48
CA VAL A 73 5.02 3.02 21.74
C VAL A 73 3.53 2.70 21.75
N ILE A 74 3.18 1.44 21.97
CA ILE A 74 1.79 0.97 22.06
C ILE A 74 1.33 1.04 23.51
N CYS A 75 2.12 0.50 24.44
CA CYS A 75 1.88 0.63 25.86
C CYS A 75 3.15 0.44 26.69
N ASN A 76 3.11 0.95 27.91
CA ASN A 76 4.12 0.76 28.93
C ASN A 76 3.66 -0.34 29.90
N MET A 77 4.53 -1.26 30.27
CA MET A 77 4.17 -2.39 31.12
C MET A 77 5.29 -2.77 32.08
N ASP A 78 4.95 -3.41 33.17
CA ASP A 78 5.94 -3.99 34.07
C ASP A 78 6.66 -5.16 33.38
N ALA A 79 7.96 -5.29 33.57
CA ALA A 79 8.78 -6.37 33.00
C ALA A 79 8.32 -7.80 33.37
N LYS A 80 7.50 -7.94 34.40
CA LYS A 80 6.92 -9.21 34.81
C LYS A 80 5.63 -9.58 34.11
N VAL A 81 5.03 -8.64 33.40
CA VAL A 81 3.77 -8.82 32.68
C VAL A 81 4.04 -9.39 31.28
N SER A 82 3.18 -10.28 30.84
CA SER A 82 3.13 -10.76 29.46
C SER A 82 1.82 -10.33 28.82
N ILE A 83 1.91 -9.71 27.66
CA ILE A 83 0.76 -9.36 26.83
C ILE A 83 0.71 -10.32 25.65
N ASN A 84 -0.44 -11.00 25.53
CA ASN A 84 -0.75 -11.82 24.37
C ASN A 84 -1.91 -11.16 23.63
N MET A 85 -1.70 -10.88 22.34
CA MET A 85 -2.73 -10.31 21.49
C MET A 85 -2.74 -10.97 20.12
N GLU A 86 -3.90 -11.03 19.53
CA GLU A 86 -4.12 -11.46 18.15
C GLU A 86 -4.65 -10.27 17.38
N ILE A 87 -3.94 -9.90 16.31
CA ILE A 87 -4.32 -8.82 15.43
C ILE A 87 -4.51 -9.36 14.01
N THR A 88 -5.47 -8.80 13.29
CA THR A 88 -5.68 -9.07 11.87
C THR A 88 -5.21 -7.85 11.08
N ILE A 89 -4.33 -8.09 10.13
CA ILE A 89 -3.77 -7.06 9.24
C ILE A 89 -4.27 -7.37 7.83
N GLU A 90 -4.91 -6.40 7.19
CA GLU A 90 -5.42 -6.56 5.82
C GLU A 90 -5.18 -5.31 4.99
N LYS A 91 -5.25 -5.45 3.67
CA LYS A 91 -5.20 -4.35 2.71
C LYS A 91 -6.64 -3.93 2.37
N GLY A 92 -6.89 -2.62 2.39
CA GLY A 92 -8.20 -2.06 2.04
C GLY A 92 -8.08 -0.70 1.35
N ARG A 93 -9.19 0.01 1.27
CA ARG A 93 -9.30 1.35 0.70
C ARG A 93 -10.04 2.29 1.62
N GLY A 94 -9.55 3.52 1.71
CA GLY A 94 -10.23 4.59 2.42
C GLY A 94 -10.30 4.35 3.92
N TYR A 95 -11.50 4.47 4.47
CA TYR A 95 -11.81 4.29 5.89
C TYR A 95 -12.96 3.30 6.03
N VAL A 96 -12.80 2.34 6.94
CA VAL A 96 -13.83 1.37 7.27
C VAL A 96 -14.14 1.48 8.77
N PRO A 97 -15.40 1.80 9.16
CA PRO A 97 -15.78 1.91 10.55
C PRO A 97 -15.78 0.54 11.26
N ALA A 98 -15.66 0.56 12.58
CA ALA A 98 -15.58 -0.64 13.41
C ALA A 98 -16.81 -1.56 13.25
N GLU A 99 -18.00 -0.98 13.02
CA GLU A 99 -19.24 -1.75 12.80
C GLU A 99 -19.16 -2.66 11.57
N GLU A 100 -18.53 -2.17 10.50
CA GLU A 100 -18.36 -2.95 9.26
C GLU A 100 -17.27 -4.02 9.40
N ASN A 101 -16.26 -3.76 10.24
CA ASN A 101 -15.21 -4.74 10.56
C ASN A 101 -15.71 -5.87 11.47
N LYS A 102 -16.88 -5.72 12.08
CA LYS A 102 -17.48 -6.75 12.93
C LYS A 102 -18.10 -7.87 12.09
N LYS A 103 -17.31 -8.88 11.78
CA LYS A 103 -17.77 -10.06 11.02
C LYS A 103 -18.63 -10.96 11.90
N SER A 104 -19.68 -11.55 11.32
CA SER A 104 -20.51 -12.55 12.00
C SER A 104 -19.67 -13.79 12.29
N GLY A 105 -19.71 -14.28 13.55
CA GLY A 105 -18.94 -15.46 13.99
C GLY A 105 -17.54 -15.16 14.53
N THR A 106 -17.19 -13.88 14.78
CA THR A 106 -15.94 -13.54 15.48
C THR A 106 -15.91 -14.13 16.89
N PRO A 107 -14.76 -14.64 17.37
CA PRO A 107 -14.60 -15.17 18.73
C PRO A 107 -14.94 -14.10 19.79
N LEU A 108 -15.46 -14.57 20.94
CA LEU A 108 -15.70 -13.71 22.10
C LEU A 108 -14.40 -13.00 22.53
N GLY A 109 -14.52 -11.73 22.91
CA GLY A 109 -13.36 -10.89 23.27
C GLY A 109 -12.61 -10.30 22.07
N THR A 110 -13.14 -10.43 20.85
CA THR A 110 -12.62 -9.70 19.70
C THR A 110 -13.20 -8.29 19.71
N ILE A 111 -12.33 -7.30 19.74
CA ILE A 111 -12.69 -5.89 19.69
C ILE A 111 -12.52 -5.44 18.24
N ALA A 112 -13.62 -5.08 17.60
CA ALA A 112 -13.57 -4.49 16.27
C ALA A 112 -13.09 -3.03 16.38
N ILE A 113 -12.12 -2.67 15.55
CA ILE A 113 -11.58 -1.32 15.47
C ILE A 113 -11.79 -0.78 14.06
N ASP A 114 -11.93 0.53 13.93
CA ASP A 114 -11.95 1.18 12.63
C ASP A 114 -10.58 1.10 11.96
N SER A 115 -10.60 0.96 10.66
CA SER A 115 -9.40 0.79 9.84
C SER A 115 -9.19 1.98 8.92
N ILE A 116 -8.00 2.59 9.01
CA ILE A 116 -7.58 3.71 8.15
C ILE A 116 -6.61 3.14 7.12
N PHE A 117 -7.14 2.85 5.92
CA PHE A 117 -6.36 2.28 4.83
C PHE A 117 -5.72 3.33 3.92
N THR A 118 -6.17 4.60 4.01
CA THR A 118 -5.61 5.66 3.17
C THR A 118 -4.16 5.95 3.53
N PRO A 119 -3.25 5.92 2.54
CA PRO A 119 -1.84 6.27 2.75
C PRO A 119 -1.61 7.78 2.78
N ILE A 120 -2.59 8.57 2.38
CA ILE A 120 -2.46 10.01 2.23
C ILE A 120 -2.88 10.72 3.51
N LYS A 121 -1.96 11.49 4.11
CA LYS A 121 -2.21 12.26 5.31
C LYS A 121 -2.79 13.64 5.00
N ASN A 122 -2.23 14.31 4.00
CA ASN A 122 -2.65 15.65 3.61
C ASN A 122 -2.36 15.92 2.14
N VAL A 123 -3.25 16.68 1.50
CA VAL A 123 -3.07 17.20 0.15
C VAL A 123 -3.39 18.68 0.16
N LYS A 124 -2.45 19.48 -0.33
CA LYS A 124 -2.64 20.91 -0.55
C LYS A 124 -2.35 21.20 -2.02
N TYR A 125 -3.13 22.09 -2.60
CA TYR A 125 -2.85 22.57 -3.96
C TYR A 125 -2.86 24.09 -4.00
N SER A 126 -2.09 24.65 -4.91
CA SER A 126 -2.09 26.07 -5.25
C SER A 126 -1.95 26.27 -6.74
N ILE A 127 -2.48 27.38 -7.23
CA ILE A 127 -2.43 27.74 -8.63
C ILE A 127 -1.67 29.06 -8.74
N GLU A 128 -0.67 29.09 -9.62
CA GLU A 128 0.14 30.27 -9.92
C GLU A 128 0.02 30.62 -11.39
N ASN A 129 -0.03 31.92 -11.69
CA ASN A 129 0.05 32.35 -13.07
C ASN A 129 1.41 32.01 -13.65
N PHE A 130 1.43 31.43 -14.82
CA PHE A 130 2.66 31.00 -15.48
C PHE A 130 2.72 31.53 -16.91
N ARG A 131 3.86 32.14 -17.24
CA ARG A 131 4.09 32.68 -18.59
C ARG A 131 4.83 31.66 -19.44
N VAL A 132 4.28 31.35 -20.62
CA VAL A 132 4.95 30.56 -21.65
C VAL A 132 5.18 31.46 -22.88
N GLU A 133 6.42 31.82 -23.11
CA GLU A 133 6.84 32.76 -24.19
C GLU A 133 6.10 34.10 -24.10
N GLN A 134 5.21 34.40 -25.06
CA GLN A 134 4.43 35.63 -25.11
C GLN A 134 3.03 35.50 -24.48
N LYS A 135 2.60 34.30 -24.16
CA LYS A 135 1.29 34.04 -23.55
C LYS A 135 1.41 34.04 -22.03
N THR A 136 0.55 34.80 -21.38
CA THR A 136 0.49 34.98 -19.91
C THR A 136 -0.71 34.30 -19.28
N ASP A 137 -1.51 33.59 -20.07
CA ASP A 137 -2.82 33.06 -19.66
C ASP A 137 -2.72 31.62 -19.15
N TYR A 138 -1.49 31.10 -18.96
CA TYR A 138 -1.28 29.77 -18.41
C TYR A 138 -1.27 29.78 -16.89
N GLU A 139 -1.76 28.69 -16.33
CA GLU A 139 -1.75 28.42 -14.90
C GLU A 139 -0.84 27.23 -14.61
N LYS A 140 -0.05 27.36 -13.55
CA LYS A 140 0.79 26.28 -13.01
C LYS A 140 0.11 25.74 -11.78
N LEU A 141 -0.25 24.44 -11.83
CA LEU A 141 -0.80 23.71 -10.69
C LEU A 141 0.33 23.11 -9.86
N ILE A 142 0.33 23.40 -8.56
CA ILE A 142 1.28 22.88 -7.58
C ILE A 142 0.53 22.01 -6.60
N PHE A 143 0.95 20.75 -6.44
CA PHE A 143 0.46 19.82 -5.43
C PHE A 143 1.52 19.57 -4.37
N GLU A 144 1.12 19.70 -3.11
CA GLU A 144 1.88 19.26 -1.94
C GLU A 144 1.16 18.02 -1.35
N ILE A 145 1.76 16.86 -1.45
CA ILE A 145 1.16 15.59 -1.02
C ILE A 145 2.02 15.00 0.09
N SER A 146 1.41 14.77 1.26
CA SER A 146 2.04 14.09 2.38
C SER A 146 1.47 12.68 2.54
N SER A 147 2.32 11.67 2.44
CA SER A 147 1.96 10.27 2.65
C SER A 147 2.46 9.74 4.00
N ASP A 148 2.03 8.56 4.37
CA ASP A 148 2.50 7.84 5.56
C ASP A 148 3.81 7.06 5.33
N GLY A 149 4.34 7.07 4.09
CA GLY A 149 5.55 6.36 3.68
C GLY A 149 5.29 5.00 3.01
N SER A 150 4.05 4.50 2.98
CA SER A 150 3.71 3.24 2.32
C SER A 150 3.76 3.33 0.80
N ILE A 151 3.45 4.50 0.25
CA ILE A 151 3.46 4.80 -1.19
C ILE A 151 4.16 6.11 -1.46
N HIS A 152 4.85 6.21 -2.60
CA HIS A 152 5.42 7.46 -3.06
C HIS A 152 4.31 8.42 -3.55
N PRO A 153 4.35 9.72 -3.21
CA PRO A 153 3.29 10.68 -3.59
C PRO A 153 2.97 10.74 -5.09
N LYS A 154 3.97 10.59 -5.95
CA LYS A 154 3.78 10.54 -7.42
C LYS A 154 2.95 9.32 -7.83
N ASP A 155 3.24 8.16 -7.25
CA ASP A 155 2.51 6.91 -7.57
C ASP A 155 1.07 6.99 -7.04
N ALA A 156 0.88 7.57 -5.85
CA ALA A 156 -0.43 7.83 -5.29
C ALA A 156 -1.30 8.72 -6.20
N LEU A 157 -0.71 9.79 -6.75
CA LEU A 157 -1.39 10.67 -7.71
C LEU A 157 -1.76 9.92 -9.00
N THR A 158 -0.85 9.09 -9.50
CA THR A 158 -1.09 8.26 -10.69
C THR A 158 -2.23 7.27 -10.46
N GLU A 159 -2.25 6.59 -9.32
CA GLU A 159 -3.34 5.66 -8.98
C GLU A 159 -4.69 6.39 -8.80
N ALA A 160 -4.69 7.55 -8.18
CA ALA A 160 -5.90 8.37 -8.06
C ALA A 160 -6.43 8.81 -9.44
N ALA A 161 -5.53 9.20 -10.35
CA ALA A 161 -5.90 9.55 -11.72
C ALA A 161 -6.51 8.35 -12.48
N LYS A 162 -5.95 7.15 -12.34
CA LYS A 162 -6.52 5.92 -12.93
C LYS A 162 -7.92 5.64 -12.41
N VAL A 163 -8.15 5.81 -11.11
CA VAL A 163 -9.49 5.65 -10.50
C VAL A 163 -10.48 6.64 -11.12
N LEU A 164 -10.11 7.92 -11.25
CA LEU A 164 -10.95 8.94 -11.86
C LEU A 164 -11.26 8.62 -13.33
N ILE A 165 -10.25 8.27 -14.12
CA ILE A 165 -10.43 7.89 -15.53
C ILE A 165 -11.41 6.73 -15.64
N HIS A 166 -11.26 5.68 -14.82
CA HIS A 166 -12.16 4.53 -14.82
C HIS A 166 -13.63 4.94 -14.56
N HIS A 167 -13.86 5.86 -13.63
CA HIS A 167 -15.22 6.36 -13.36
C HIS A 167 -15.75 7.22 -14.50
N PHE A 168 -14.92 8.08 -15.10
CA PHE A 168 -15.32 8.90 -16.22
C PHE A 168 -15.61 8.11 -17.50
N MET A 169 -14.95 6.96 -17.68
CA MET A 169 -15.25 6.03 -18.79
C MET A 169 -16.70 5.51 -18.77
N LEU A 170 -17.38 5.55 -17.63
CA LEU A 170 -18.79 5.18 -17.55
C LEU A 170 -19.73 6.16 -18.31
N PHE A 171 -19.24 7.37 -18.59
CA PHE A 171 -19.96 8.40 -19.35
C PHE A 171 -19.53 8.47 -20.82
N SER A 172 -18.58 7.66 -21.24
CA SER A 172 -18.09 7.58 -22.61
C SER A 172 -18.73 6.38 -23.31
N ASP A 173 -19.31 6.60 -24.50
CA ASP A 173 -19.84 5.53 -25.35
C ASP A 173 -18.70 4.73 -26.00
N GLU A 174 -17.52 5.29 -26.11
CA GLU A 174 -16.31 4.64 -26.59
C GLU A 174 -15.56 4.00 -25.41
N ARG A 175 -15.26 2.71 -25.52
CA ARG A 175 -14.27 2.07 -24.66
C ARG A 175 -12.90 2.63 -25.02
N ILE A 176 -12.50 3.69 -24.35
CA ILE A 176 -11.13 4.15 -24.38
C ILE A 176 -10.33 3.04 -23.69
N THR A 177 -9.79 2.15 -24.46
CA THR A 177 -8.70 1.29 -24.03
C THR A 177 -7.56 2.26 -23.77
N LEU A 178 -7.41 2.66 -22.50
CA LEU A 178 -6.11 3.05 -22.01
C LEU A 178 -5.29 1.76 -22.14
N GLU A 179 -4.75 1.55 -23.33
CA GLU A 179 -3.55 0.74 -23.41
C GLU A 179 -2.70 1.33 -22.31
N ALA A 180 -2.43 0.52 -21.28
CA ALA A 180 -1.27 0.78 -20.50
C ALA A 180 -0.19 0.94 -21.57
N ASP A 181 0.07 2.17 -21.95
CA ASP A 181 1.40 2.48 -22.39
C ASP A 181 2.23 1.81 -21.27
N GLU A 182 2.73 0.63 -21.56
CA GLU A 182 4.11 0.39 -21.28
C GLU A 182 4.75 1.69 -21.76
N ILE A 183 4.62 2.73 -20.93
CA ILE A 183 5.54 3.83 -20.93
C ILE A 183 6.81 3.05 -20.77
N ALA A 184 7.26 2.73 -21.96
CA ALA A 184 8.62 2.49 -22.22
C ALA A 184 9.40 2.95 -20.99
N GLN A 185 9.71 2.00 -20.10
CA GLN A 185 11.07 2.00 -19.73
C GLN A 185 11.76 2.35 -21.03
N THR A 186 12.21 3.55 -21.14
CA THR A 186 13.25 3.95 -22.04
C THR A 186 14.47 3.13 -21.58
N GLU A 187 14.35 1.82 -21.72
CA GLU A 187 15.48 1.03 -22.07
C GLU A 187 15.94 1.71 -23.35
N THR A 188 17.04 2.40 -23.27
CA THR A 188 17.86 2.72 -24.41
C THR A 188 18.14 1.37 -25.05
N TYR A 189 17.22 0.94 -25.92
CA TYR A 189 17.45 -0.21 -26.77
C TYR A 189 18.64 0.19 -27.62
N ASP A 190 19.78 -0.44 -27.37
CA ASP A 190 20.92 -0.39 -28.25
C ASP A 190 20.40 -0.60 -29.66
N GLU A 191 20.86 0.20 -30.62
CA GLU A 191 20.45 0.08 -32.03
C GLU A 191 20.58 -1.37 -32.53
N GLU A 192 21.53 -2.12 -31.98
CA GLU A 192 21.71 -3.55 -32.23
C GLU A 192 20.54 -4.42 -31.77
N SER A 193 19.93 -4.14 -30.63
CA SER A 193 18.78 -4.92 -30.15
C SER A 193 17.50 -4.60 -30.90
N LEU A 194 17.31 -3.37 -31.41
CA LEU A 194 16.21 -3.01 -32.31
C LEU A 194 16.37 -3.69 -33.67
N HIS A 195 17.58 -3.70 -34.23
CA HIS A 195 17.90 -4.37 -35.48
C HIS A 195 17.69 -5.89 -35.36
N MET A 196 18.08 -6.48 -34.25
CA MET A 196 17.86 -7.93 -33.96
C MET A 196 16.37 -8.27 -33.90
N ARG A 197 15.55 -7.43 -33.26
CA ARG A 197 14.09 -7.62 -33.20
C ARG A 197 13.41 -7.46 -34.57
N GLN A 198 13.91 -6.59 -35.42
CA GLN A 198 13.42 -6.42 -36.79
C GLN A 198 13.75 -7.65 -37.63
N LEU A 199 14.97 -8.17 -37.53
CA LEU A 199 15.39 -9.40 -38.20
C LEU A 199 14.55 -10.61 -37.78
N LEU A 200 14.25 -10.75 -36.50
CA LEU A 200 13.42 -11.84 -35.96
C LEU A 200 11.94 -11.76 -36.39
N LYS A 201 11.47 -10.59 -36.81
CA LYS A 201 10.11 -10.39 -37.35
C LYS A 201 10.01 -10.54 -38.85
N THR A 202 11.12 -10.57 -39.56
CA THR A 202 11.15 -10.77 -41.03
C THR A 202 10.88 -12.22 -41.35
N LYS A 203 10.08 -12.48 -42.39
CA LYS A 203 9.84 -13.84 -42.87
C LYS A 203 11.13 -14.42 -43.43
N LEU A 204 11.38 -15.70 -43.19
CA LEU A 204 12.57 -16.41 -43.67
C LEU A 204 12.80 -16.30 -45.18
N VAL A 205 11.71 -16.14 -45.95
CA VAL A 205 11.75 -15.96 -47.42
C VAL A 205 12.29 -14.59 -47.82
N ASP A 206 12.12 -13.59 -46.99
CA ASP A 206 12.54 -12.21 -47.21
C ASP A 206 13.95 -11.90 -46.66
N MET A 207 14.56 -12.92 -45.99
CA MET A 207 15.96 -12.88 -45.58
C MET A 207 16.83 -13.31 -46.74
N ASP A 208 17.90 -12.57 -47.05
CA ASP A 208 18.89 -12.88 -48.10
C ASP A 208 19.70 -14.14 -47.77
N LEU A 209 18.99 -15.23 -47.58
CA LEU A 209 19.59 -16.56 -47.29
C LEU A 209 19.92 -17.25 -48.61
N SER A 210 21.06 -17.93 -48.67
CA SER A 210 21.40 -18.75 -49.84
C SER A 210 20.34 -19.84 -50.03
N VAL A 211 20.03 -20.20 -51.28
CA VAL A 211 19.03 -21.22 -51.64
C VAL A 211 19.28 -22.55 -50.91
N ARG A 212 20.52 -22.84 -50.57
CA ARG A 212 20.92 -24.04 -49.85
C ARG A 212 20.54 -23.96 -48.36
N ALA A 213 20.59 -22.81 -47.74
CA ALA A 213 20.18 -22.56 -46.36
C ALA A 213 18.65 -22.58 -46.23
N LEU A 214 17.94 -22.02 -47.22
CA LEU A 214 16.48 -21.97 -47.26
C LEU A 214 15.84 -23.34 -47.41
N ASN A 215 16.52 -24.30 -48.09
CA ASN A 215 16.04 -25.68 -48.27
C ASN A 215 16.36 -26.60 -47.08
N CYS A 216 17.15 -26.14 -46.12
CA CYS A 216 17.49 -26.87 -44.89
C CYS A 216 16.69 -26.46 -43.66
N LEU A 217 15.95 -25.36 -43.75
CA LEU A 217 15.04 -24.82 -42.72
C LEU A 217 13.58 -25.19 -43.05
#